data_b1d2b2d1c27f057f483c2a4cac5c15e7
#
_entry.id   b1d2b2d1c27f057f483c2a4cac5c15e7
#
_cell.length_a   1.000
_cell.length_b   1.000
_cell.length_c   1.000
_cell.angle_alpha   90.00
_cell.angle_beta   90.00
_cell.angle_gamma   90.00
#
_symmetry.space_group_name_H-M   'P 1'
#
loop_
_entity.id
_entity.type
_entity.pdbx_description
1 polymer ?
#
loop_
_entity_poly.entity_id
_entity_poly.type
_entity_poly.pdbx_seq_one_letter_code
_entity_poly.pdbx_strand_id
1 'polypeptide(L)'
;MPELSGSSNTTVTLRPVSQRVPVVFAFVAIGALLLVVGPLVALGLRIPWSTVWSIAREADTITMVKVTLTSAAWAAAITTVLGVALAVWLSGMQRGAGVVRLLVFLPLAMPPVVGGLALTAALGRRGITAPLLNALGLQFAFAFPGVVLAHVFVGLPFVVASVDSALRQIDREVMASAAGVGMSPRAITWKILLPALSPSIAAGASLAFARSLGEFGTTLTFAGSLPGVTRTMPVGIYVEREVNQQRAYVLAAILIMLAVLSLIAAALPTFMARQPRQYLRAIGTLDVDRFRKLTSPTSGGVDVTVRYGSVDTRFPANKLTAIIGPNGSGKTTLTRLLTGRLRGAT
;
A
#
# COMPACT_ATOMS: atom_id res chain seq x y z
N MET A 1 60.37 10.13 13.87
CA MET A 1 59.15 9.70 14.61
C MET A 1 58.70 10.86 15.47
N PRO A 2 57.58 11.53 15.16
CA PRO A 2 56.91 12.38 16.12
C PRO A 2 55.69 11.63 16.67
N GLU A 3 55.63 11.61 17.99
CA GLU A 3 54.55 11.08 18.79
C GLU A 3 53.22 11.86 18.51
N LEU A 4 52.19 11.13 18.13
CA LEU A 4 50.80 11.63 18.09
C LEU A 4 50.14 11.31 19.42
N SER A 5 50.40 12.13 20.44
CA SER A 5 49.62 12.20 21.67
C SER A 5 48.58 13.30 21.50
N GLY A 6 47.30 12.95 21.57
CA GLY A 6 46.24 13.93 21.55
C GLY A 6 44.93 13.38 21.01
N SER A 7 44.39 12.32 21.63
CA SER A 7 42.99 11.91 21.36
C SER A 7 42.01 12.79 22.13
N SER A 8 41.66 13.92 21.57
CA SER A 8 40.42 14.63 22.02
C SER A 8 39.21 13.87 21.42
N ASN A 9 38.55 13.09 22.24
CA ASN A 9 37.23 12.52 21.94
C ASN A 9 36.22 13.65 21.78
N THR A 10 36.15 14.25 20.58
CA THR A 10 35.09 15.18 20.24
C THR A 10 33.87 14.35 19.86
N THR A 11 33.01 14.03 20.82
CA THR A 11 31.68 13.50 20.57
C THR A 11 30.88 14.57 19.85
N VAL A 12 30.75 14.48 18.54
CA VAL A 12 29.86 15.33 17.75
C VAL A 12 28.44 14.83 18.04
N THR A 13 27.78 15.46 19.00
CA THR A 13 26.33 15.29 19.21
C THR A 13 25.61 16.03 18.07
N LEU A 14 25.17 15.26 17.08
CA LEU A 14 24.26 15.76 16.06
C LEU A 14 22.95 16.13 16.76
N ARG A 15 22.73 17.40 17.05
CA ARG A 15 21.43 17.89 17.48
C ARG A 15 20.46 17.69 16.32
N PRO A 16 19.27 17.05 16.55
CA PRO A 16 18.26 16.98 15.52
C PRO A 16 17.89 18.40 15.12
N VAL A 17 18.02 18.70 13.83
CA VAL A 17 17.56 19.97 13.27
C VAL A 17 16.05 20.00 13.42
N SER A 18 15.57 20.72 14.44
CA SER A 18 14.14 21.02 14.59
C SER A 18 13.73 21.92 13.41
N GLN A 19 13.17 21.32 12.39
CA GLN A 19 12.55 22.08 11.30
C GLN A 19 11.31 22.78 11.89
N ARG A 20 11.43 24.08 12.18
CA ARG A 20 10.26 24.88 12.56
C ARG A 20 9.38 25.04 11.33
N VAL A 21 8.23 24.39 11.34
CA VAL A 21 7.23 24.53 10.28
C VAL A 21 6.74 25.97 10.28
N PRO A 22 6.74 26.70 9.15
CA PRO A 22 6.22 28.05 9.08
C PRO A 22 4.77 28.12 9.57
N VAL A 23 4.45 29.17 10.34
CA VAL A 23 3.14 29.34 11.01
C VAL A 23 1.97 29.32 10.01
N VAL A 24 2.20 29.78 8.78
CA VAL A 24 1.20 29.74 7.69
C VAL A 24 0.70 28.32 7.43
N PHE A 25 1.58 27.31 7.43
CA PHE A 25 1.17 25.92 7.25
C PHE A 25 0.29 25.41 8.40
N ALA A 26 0.51 25.89 9.62
CA ALA A 26 -0.32 25.55 10.77
C ALA A 26 -1.75 26.10 10.61
N PHE A 27 -1.91 27.34 10.20
CA PHE A 27 -3.24 27.94 9.93
C PHE A 27 -3.99 27.20 8.81
N VAL A 28 -3.31 26.89 7.70
CA VAL A 28 -3.90 26.14 6.59
C VAL A 28 -4.29 24.74 7.05
N ALA A 29 -3.46 24.06 7.83
CA ALA A 29 -3.74 22.74 8.38
C ALA A 29 -4.93 22.75 9.33
N ILE A 30 -5.05 23.77 10.21
CA ILE A 30 -6.21 23.92 11.09
C ILE A 30 -7.48 24.15 10.26
N GLY A 31 -7.43 25.02 9.25
CA GLY A 31 -8.57 25.22 8.34
C GLY A 31 -9.01 23.93 7.63
N ALA A 32 -8.05 23.16 7.13
CA ALA A 32 -8.33 21.86 6.52
C ALA A 32 -8.94 20.86 7.53
N LEU A 33 -8.42 20.83 8.77
CA LEU A 33 -8.94 19.99 9.83
C LEU A 33 -10.38 20.38 10.21
N LEU A 34 -10.67 21.66 10.33
CA LEU A 34 -12.03 22.17 10.61
C LEU A 34 -13.00 21.82 9.48
N LEU A 35 -12.57 21.89 8.21
CA LEU A 35 -13.37 21.47 7.06
C LEU A 35 -13.76 19.99 7.11
N VAL A 36 -12.90 19.12 7.61
CA VAL A 36 -13.15 17.68 7.72
C VAL A 36 -13.94 17.35 8.99
N VAL A 37 -13.53 17.89 10.13
CA VAL A 37 -14.10 17.54 11.44
C VAL A 37 -15.42 18.29 11.69
N GLY A 38 -15.52 19.54 11.23
CA GLY A 38 -16.71 20.39 11.46
C GLY A 38 -18.05 19.74 11.05
N PRO A 39 -18.17 19.22 9.81
CA PRO A 39 -19.40 18.51 9.39
C PRO A 39 -19.69 17.26 10.21
N LEU A 40 -18.67 16.52 10.66
CA LEU A 40 -18.84 15.34 11.52
C LEU A 40 -19.37 15.72 12.90
N VAL A 41 -18.84 16.80 13.47
CA VAL A 41 -19.35 17.36 14.73
C VAL A 41 -20.79 17.83 14.57
N ALA A 42 -21.09 18.58 13.50
CA ALA A 42 -22.44 19.05 13.21
C ALA A 42 -23.43 17.88 13.04
N LEU A 43 -23.02 16.80 12.39
CA LEU A 43 -23.81 15.57 12.32
C LEU A 43 -24.03 14.98 13.71
N GLY A 44 -22.97 14.86 14.52
CA GLY A 44 -23.05 14.35 15.89
C GLY A 44 -24.03 15.11 16.77
N LEU A 45 -24.11 16.43 16.61
CA LEU A 45 -25.07 17.29 17.34
C LEU A 45 -26.53 17.10 16.86
N ARG A 46 -26.75 16.57 15.65
CA ARG A 46 -28.07 16.29 15.08
C ARG A 46 -28.60 14.89 15.41
N ILE A 47 -27.75 14.00 15.93
CA ILE A 47 -28.14 12.63 16.26
C ILE A 47 -29.06 12.62 17.50
N PRO A 48 -30.24 12.00 17.43
CA PRO A 48 -31.08 11.77 18.60
C PRO A 48 -30.48 10.60 19.43
N TRP A 49 -29.52 10.90 20.28
CA TRP A 49 -28.74 9.90 21.04
C TRP A 49 -29.62 8.97 21.90
N SER A 50 -30.79 9.44 22.35
CA SER A 50 -31.74 8.65 23.13
C SER A 50 -32.31 7.46 22.34
N THR A 51 -32.40 7.56 21.02
CA THR A 51 -33.02 6.55 20.15
C THR A 51 -31.96 5.66 19.44
N VAL A 52 -30.69 5.97 19.59
CA VAL A 52 -29.60 5.20 18.91
C VAL A 52 -29.66 3.72 19.25
N TRP A 53 -29.86 3.40 20.53
CA TRP A 53 -29.86 2.01 20.99
C TRP A 53 -31.08 1.23 20.53
N SER A 54 -32.24 1.85 20.49
CA SER A 54 -33.48 1.21 19.99
C SER A 54 -33.37 0.93 18.50
N ILE A 55 -32.93 1.91 17.69
CA ILE A 55 -32.78 1.77 16.23
C ILE A 55 -31.66 0.77 15.90
N ALA A 56 -30.55 0.76 16.65
CA ALA A 56 -29.47 -0.18 16.43
C ALA A 56 -29.89 -1.66 16.62
N ARG A 57 -30.89 -1.90 17.48
CA ARG A 57 -31.43 -3.25 17.75
C ARG A 57 -32.56 -3.68 16.80
N GLU A 58 -33.04 -2.81 15.96
CA GLU A 58 -34.06 -3.17 14.96
C GLU A 58 -33.52 -4.24 14.01
N ALA A 59 -34.34 -5.23 13.70
CA ALA A 59 -33.97 -6.33 12.81
C ALA A 59 -33.51 -5.86 11.43
N ASP A 60 -34.11 -4.79 10.90
CA ASP A 60 -33.73 -4.18 9.63
C ASP A 60 -32.33 -3.54 9.70
N THR A 61 -32.05 -2.78 10.77
CA THR A 61 -30.71 -2.19 10.99
C THR A 61 -29.63 -3.26 11.11
N ILE A 62 -29.87 -4.30 11.91
CA ILE A 62 -28.93 -5.42 12.08
C ILE A 62 -28.68 -6.11 10.73
N THR A 63 -29.73 -6.27 9.93
CA THR A 63 -29.62 -6.90 8.61
C THR A 63 -28.81 -6.04 7.65
N MET A 64 -29.05 -4.71 7.60
CA MET A 64 -28.23 -3.79 6.82
C MET A 64 -26.77 -3.79 7.24
N VAL A 65 -26.49 -3.82 8.55
CA VAL A 65 -25.11 -3.94 9.08
C VAL A 65 -24.47 -5.25 8.62
N LYS A 66 -25.17 -6.38 8.72
CA LYS A 66 -24.68 -7.69 8.25
C LYS A 66 -24.37 -7.67 6.76
N VAL A 67 -25.30 -7.20 5.93
CA VAL A 67 -25.09 -7.10 4.47
C VAL A 67 -23.88 -6.23 4.16
N THR A 68 -23.74 -5.09 4.83
CA THR A 68 -22.61 -4.16 4.63
C THR A 68 -21.27 -4.79 5.01
N LEU A 69 -21.17 -5.36 6.20
CA LEU A 69 -19.92 -5.94 6.69
C LEU A 69 -19.52 -7.20 5.90
N THR A 70 -20.48 -8.07 5.61
CA THR A 70 -20.21 -9.31 4.86
C THR A 70 -19.81 -9.02 3.42
N SER A 71 -20.52 -8.10 2.74
CA SER A 71 -20.18 -7.72 1.37
C SER A 71 -18.81 -7.00 1.30
N ALA A 72 -18.51 -6.11 2.26
CA ALA A 72 -17.23 -5.45 2.33
C ALA A 72 -16.08 -6.44 2.62
N ALA A 73 -16.29 -7.42 3.50
CA ALA A 73 -15.29 -8.44 3.81
C ALA A 73 -14.99 -9.34 2.60
N TRP A 74 -16.03 -9.84 1.92
CA TRP A 74 -15.86 -10.62 0.70
C TRP A 74 -15.19 -9.80 -0.39
N ALA A 75 -15.61 -8.55 -0.58
CA ALA A 75 -15.01 -7.66 -1.57
C ALA A 75 -13.54 -7.41 -1.26
N ALA A 76 -13.18 -7.11 -0.01
CA ALA A 76 -11.79 -6.91 0.38
C ALA A 76 -10.93 -8.15 0.15
N ALA A 77 -11.43 -9.35 0.48
CA ALA A 77 -10.73 -10.61 0.24
C ALA A 77 -10.48 -10.86 -1.26
N ILE A 78 -11.53 -10.76 -2.08
CA ILE A 78 -11.45 -10.96 -3.54
C ILE A 78 -10.54 -9.89 -4.16
N THR A 79 -10.73 -8.63 -3.79
CA THR A 79 -9.93 -7.50 -4.29
C THR A 79 -8.45 -7.65 -3.93
N THR A 80 -8.15 -8.18 -2.74
CA THR A 80 -6.77 -8.41 -2.31
C THR A 80 -6.11 -9.46 -3.20
N VAL A 81 -6.76 -10.58 -3.45
CA VAL A 81 -6.22 -11.64 -4.31
C VAL A 81 -6.01 -11.12 -5.73
N LEU A 82 -7.04 -10.52 -6.31
CA LEU A 82 -6.99 -10.01 -7.69
C LEU A 82 -6.01 -8.84 -7.82
N GLY A 83 -6.00 -7.91 -6.85
CA GLY A 83 -5.16 -6.71 -6.87
C GLY A 83 -3.68 -7.03 -6.70
N VAL A 84 -3.34 -7.97 -5.81
CA VAL A 84 -1.95 -8.45 -5.65
C VAL A 84 -1.48 -9.16 -6.93
N ALA A 85 -2.29 -10.07 -7.48
CA ALA A 85 -1.95 -10.77 -8.71
C ALA A 85 -1.72 -9.79 -9.87
N LEU A 86 -2.62 -8.80 -10.01
CA LEU A 86 -2.54 -7.79 -11.06
C LEU A 86 -1.32 -6.86 -10.87
N ALA A 87 -1.03 -6.42 -9.65
CA ALA A 87 0.13 -5.57 -9.38
C ALA A 87 1.46 -6.31 -9.64
N VAL A 88 1.56 -7.57 -9.22
CA VAL A 88 2.74 -8.41 -9.49
C VAL A 88 2.89 -8.64 -11.00
N TRP A 89 1.82 -8.94 -11.71
CA TRP A 89 1.85 -9.10 -13.17
C TRP A 89 2.29 -7.81 -13.88
N LEU A 90 1.73 -6.64 -13.47
CA LEU A 90 2.10 -5.34 -14.01
C LEU A 90 3.58 -4.99 -13.79
N SER A 91 4.17 -5.43 -12.68
CA SER A 91 5.59 -5.16 -12.39
C SER A 91 6.54 -5.90 -13.34
N GLY A 92 6.10 -7.02 -13.91
CA GLY A 92 6.85 -7.80 -14.91
C GLY A 92 6.66 -7.34 -16.36
N MET A 93 5.68 -6.47 -16.63
CA MET A 93 5.41 -5.99 -17.98
C MET A 93 6.47 -4.99 -18.44
N GLN A 94 7.08 -5.27 -19.61
CA GLN A 94 8.03 -4.35 -20.26
C GLN A 94 7.34 -3.27 -21.11
N ARG A 95 6.21 -3.59 -21.73
CA ARG A 95 5.44 -2.68 -22.61
C ARG A 95 3.97 -2.72 -22.22
N GLY A 96 3.28 -1.58 -22.34
CA GLY A 96 1.83 -1.51 -22.11
C GLY A 96 1.39 -1.40 -20.64
N ALA A 97 2.28 -1.55 -19.66
CA ALA A 97 1.94 -1.45 -18.23
C ALA A 97 1.22 -0.13 -17.86
N GLY A 98 1.58 0.98 -18.52
CA GLY A 98 0.92 2.28 -18.32
C GLY A 98 -0.55 2.28 -18.72
N VAL A 99 -0.88 1.65 -19.85
CA VAL A 99 -2.27 1.54 -20.33
C VAL A 99 -3.09 0.67 -19.38
N VAL A 100 -2.55 -0.48 -18.97
CA VAL A 100 -3.26 -1.36 -18.01
C VAL A 100 -3.46 -0.66 -16.66
N ARG A 101 -2.46 0.10 -16.16
CA ARG A 101 -2.64 0.93 -14.96
C ARG A 101 -3.76 1.94 -15.13
N LEU A 102 -3.79 2.65 -16.26
CA LEU A 102 -4.85 3.62 -16.54
C LEU A 102 -6.23 2.95 -16.49
N LEU A 103 -6.39 1.78 -17.10
CA LEU A 103 -7.64 1.03 -17.09
C LEU A 103 -8.03 0.56 -15.67
N VAL A 104 -7.05 0.11 -14.88
CA VAL A 104 -7.29 -0.31 -13.49
C VAL A 104 -7.73 0.86 -12.62
N PHE A 105 -7.19 2.07 -12.85
CA PHE A 105 -7.54 3.27 -12.09
C PHE A 105 -8.78 4.00 -12.63
N LEU A 106 -9.30 3.60 -13.78
CA LEU A 106 -10.49 4.22 -14.38
C LEU A 106 -11.70 4.28 -13.43
N PRO A 107 -12.01 3.22 -12.63
CA PRO A 107 -13.12 3.28 -11.68
C PRO A 107 -13.03 4.41 -10.64
N LEU A 108 -11.81 4.88 -10.32
CA LEU A 108 -11.64 6.02 -9.38
C LEU A 108 -12.04 7.36 -10.02
N ALA A 109 -11.87 7.48 -11.34
CA ALA A 109 -12.22 8.69 -12.08
C ALA A 109 -13.69 8.72 -12.51
N MET A 110 -14.37 7.56 -12.51
CA MET A 110 -15.75 7.45 -12.94
C MET A 110 -16.74 7.88 -11.83
N PRO A 111 -17.79 8.62 -12.15
CA PRO A 111 -18.90 8.81 -11.22
C PRO A 111 -19.48 7.43 -10.79
N PRO A 112 -19.80 7.21 -9.51
CA PRO A 112 -20.24 5.89 -9.02
C PRO A 112 -21.46 5.34 -9.77
N VAL A 113 -22.39 6.20 -10.16
CA VAL A 113 -23.57 5.81 -10.96
C VAL A 113 -23.17 5.24 -12.32
N VAL A 114 -22.16 5.83 -12.98
CA VAL A 114 -21.64 5.35 -14.28
C VAL A 114 -20.98 3.99 -14.12
N GLY A 115 -20.25 3.78 -13.03
CA GLY A 115 -19.68 2.47 -12.68
C GLY A 115 -20.76 1.38 -12.54
N GLY A 116 -21.87 1.71 -11.85
CA GLY A 116 -23.02 0.81 -11.71
C GLY A 116 -23.71 0.53 -13.05
N LEU A 117 -23.86 1.54 -13.90
CA LEU A 117 -24.40 1.35 -15.26
C LEU A 117 -23.48 0.46 -16.12
N ALA A 118 -22.17 0.65 -16.03
CA ALA A 118 -21.20 -0.19 -16.73
C ALA A 118 -21.30 -1.66 -16.29
N LEU A 119 -21.41 -1.92 -14.98
CA LEU A 119 -21.65 -3.26 -14.44
C LEU A 119 -23.01 -3.82 -14.90
N THR A 120 -24.05 -2.98 -14.95
CA THR A 120 -25.38 -3.40 -15.43
C THR A 120 -25.33 -3.75 -16.92
N ALA A 121 -24.64 -2.96 -17.74
CA ALA A 121 -24.47 -3.25 -19.16
C ALA A 121 -23.67 -4.53 -19.40
N ALA A 122 -22.67 -4.81 -18.56
CA ALA A 122 -21.88 -6.02 -18.67
C ALA A 122 -22.60 -7.26 -18.08
N LEU A 123 -23.02 -7.19 -16.84
CA LEU A 123 -23.42 -8.34 -15.98
C LEU A 123 -24.87 -8.28 -15.49
N GLY A 124 -25.65 -7.30 -15.97
CA GLY A 124 -27.07 -7.18 -15.67
C GLY A 124 -27.89 -8.30 -16.31
N ARG A 125 -29.16 -8.43 -15.91
CA ARG A 125 -30.08 -9.44 -16.45
C ARG A 125 -30.27 -9.38 -17.97
N ARG A 126 -30.05 -8.21 -18.56
CA ARG A 126 -30.06 -7.96 -20.02
C ARG A 126 -28.72 -7.44 -20.52
N GLY A 127 -27.63 -7.66 -19.73
CA GLY A 127 -26.29 -7.26 -20.10
C GLY A 127 -25.66 -8.13 -21.19
N ILE A 128 -24.50 -7.72 -21.69
CA ILE A 128 -23.81 -8.41 -22.79
C ILE A 128 -23.52 -9.88 -22.44
N THR A 129 -23.21 -10.17 -21.16
CA THR A 129 -22.90 -11.54 -20.72
C THR A 129 -24.14 -12.32 -20.24
N ALA A 130 -25.35 -11.76 -20.30
CA ALA A 130 -26.56 -12.38 -19.78
C ALA A 130 -26.82 -13.82 -20.32
N PRO A 131 -26.61 -14.13 -21.62
CA PRO A 131 -26.80 -15.50 -22.11
C PRO A 131 -25.88 -16.51 -21.41
N LEU A 132 -24.60 -16.15 -21.22
CA LEU A 132 -23.64 -17.00 -20.52
C LEU A 132 -23.98 -17.15 -19.04
N LEU A 133 -24.32 -16.05 -18.35
CA LEU A 133 -24.64 -16.08 -16.92
C LEU A 133 -25.90 -16.90 -16.65
N ASN A 134 -26.91 -16.79 -17.51
CA ASN A 134 -28.14 -17.59 -17.42
C ASN A 134 -27.85 -19.08 -17.64
N ALA A 135 -27.00 -19.43 -18.61
CA ALA A 135 -26.59 -20.81 -18.85
C ALA A 135 -25.83 -21.42 -17.66
N LEU A 136 -25.09 -20.59 -16.92
CA LEU A 136 -24.34 -21.00 -15.72
C LEU A 136 -25.18 -20.90 -14.42
N GLY A 137 -26.43 -20.46 -14.48
CA GLY A 137 -27.25 -20.21 -13.30
C GLY A 137 -26.76 -19.09 -12.38
N LEU A 138 -25.95 -18.16 -12.89
CA LEU A 138 -25.34 -17.08 -12.13
C LEU A 138 -26.17 -15.78 -12.24
N GLN A 139 -26.47 -15.18 -11.10
CA GLN A 139 -27.15 -13.89 -11.04
C GLN A 139 -26.36 -12.91 -10.18
N PHE A 140 -25.99 -11.76 -10.75
CA PHE A 140 -25.33 -10.68 -10.05
C PHE A 140 -26.27 -9.51 -9.76
N ALA A 141 -26.92 -8.97 -10.77
CA ALA A 141 -27.86 -7.87 -10.59
C ALA A 141 -29.01 -8.23 -9.62
N PHE A 142 -29.29 -7.34 -8.67
CA PHE A 142 -30.28 -7.53 -7.60
C PHE A 142 -30.04 -8.74 -6.70
N ALA A 143 -28.79 -9.16 -6.54
CA ALA A 143 -28.39 -10.24 -5.68
C ALA A 143 -27.17 -9.88 -4.84
N PHE A 144 -26.93 -10.56 -3.71
CA PHE A 144 -25.80 -10.30 -2.84
C PHE A 144 -24.43 -10.37 -3.56
N PRO A 145 -24.16 -11.33 -4.46
CA PRO A 145 -22.93 -11.33 -5.25
C PRO A 145 -22.73 -10.07 -6.09
N GLY A 146 -23.80 -9.41 -6.51
CA GLY A 146 -23.71 -8.13 -7.21
C GLY A 146 -23.24 -6.99 -6.32
N VAL A 147 -23.67 -6.97 -5.05
CA VAL A 147 -23.14 -6.01 -4.06
C VAL A 147 -21.63 -6.22 -3.90
N VAL A 148 -21.20 -7.47 -3.70
CA VAL A 148 -19.78 -7.81 -3.58
C VAL A 148 -19.00 -7.38 -4.82
N LEU A 149 -19.52 -7.65 -6.02
CA LEU A 149 -18.86 -7.29 -7.28
C LEU A 149 -18.75 -5.77 -7.48
N ALA A 150 -19.80 -5.01 -7.11
CA ALA A 150 -19.75 -3.55 -7.12
C ALA A 150 -18.63 -3.02 -6.20
N HIS A 151 -18.52 -3.60 -5.02
CA HIS A 151 -17.45 -3.25 -4.06
C HIS A 151 -16.07 -3.65 -4.58
N VAL A 152 -15.91 -4.82 -5.22
CA VAL A 152 -14.65 -5.26 -5.85
C VAL A 152 -14.25 -4.29 -6.96
N PHE A 153 -15.18 -3.91 -7.82
CA PHE A 153 -14.94 -2.99 -8.93
C PHE A 153 -14.35 -1.66 -8.46
N VAL A 154 -14.90 -1.10 -7.39
CA VAL A 154 -14.44 0.18 -6.82
C VAL A 154 -13.23 0.01 -5.92
N GLY A 155 -13.09 -1.14 -5.26
CA GLY A 155 -12.00 -1.43 -4.31
C GLY A 155 -10.68 -1.82 -4.98
N LEU A 156 -10.72 -2.45 -6.15
CA LEU A 156 -9.54 -3.01 -6.84
C LEU A 156 -8.39 -2.01 -7.05
N PRO A 157 -8.64 -0.76 -7.48
CA PRO A 157 -7.58 0.23 -7.66
C PRO A 157 -6.76 0.50 -6.38
N PHE A 158 -7.38 0.45 -5.19
CA PHE A 158 -6.71 0.76 -3.93
C PHE A 158 -5.67 -0.30 -3.58
N VAL A 159 -5.99 -1.58 -3.75
CA VAL A 159 -5.03 -2.67 -3.53
C VAL A 159 -3.92 -2.61 -4.56
N VAL A 160 -4.26 -2.41 -5.84
CA VAL A 160 -3.24 -2.32 -6.91
C VAL A 160 -2.31 -1.13 -6.66
N ALA A 161 -2.83 0.05 -6.28
CA ALA A 161 -2.02 1.23 -5.98
C ALA A 161 -1.05 0.99 -4.83
N SER A 162 -1.54 0.40 -3.73
CA SER A 162 -0.74 0.12 -2.54
C SER A 162 0.40 -0.86 -2.85
N VAL A 163 0.08 -1.95 -3.54
CA VAL A 163 1.05 -3.02 -3.85
C VAL A 163 2.02 -2.60 -4.97
N ASP A 164 1.54 -1.95 -6.05
CA ASP A 164 2.40 -1.46 -7.15
C ASP A 164 3.39 -0.40 -6.65
N SER A 165 2.96 0.49 -5.73
CA SER A 165 3.85 1.46 -5.10
C SER A 165 4.95 0.80 -4.29
N ALA A 166 4.62 -0.21 -3.50
CA ALA A 166 5.59 -0.97 -2.71
C ALA A 166 6.55 -1.78 -3.59
N LEU A 167 6.05 -2.41 -4.66
CA LEU A 167 6.86 -3.14 -5.64
C LEU A 167 7.94 -2.27 -6.27
N ARG A 168 7.65 -1.00 -6.54
CA ARG A 168 8.63 -0.05 -7.10
C ARG A 168 9.72 0.34 -6.13
N GLN A 169 9.50 0.18 -4.81
CA GLN A 169 10.46 0.50 -3.75
C GLN A 169 11.37 -0.69 -3.41
N ILE A 170 11.03 -1.89 -3.86
CA ILE A 170 11.87 -3.08 -3.64
C ILE A 170 13.15 -2.96 -4.46
N ASP A 171 14.28 -3.13 -3.78
CA ASP A 171 15.59 -3.10 -4.44
C ASP A 171 15.72 -4.28 -5.43
N ARG A 172 15.98 -3.95 -6.68
CA ARG A 172 16.21 -4.94 -7.74
C ARG A 172 17.45 -5.81 -7.47
N GLU A 173 18.41 -5.31 -6.71
CA GLU A 173 19.60 -6.10 -6.34
C GLU A 173 19.24 -7.28 -5.45
N VAL A 174 18.23 -7.17 -4.59
CA VAL A 174 17.73 -8.28 -3.77
C VAL A 174 17.20 -9.41 -4.65
N MET A 175 16.41 -9.07 -5.67
CA MET A 175 15.86 -10.05 -6.62
C MET A 175 16.97 -10.69 -7.48
N ALA A 176 17.91 -9.87 -7.97
CA ALA A 176 19.03 -10.34 -8.76
C ALA A 176 19.96 -11.27 -7.93
N SER A 177 20.21 -10.93 -6.67
CA SER A 177 21.02 -11.75 -5.76
C SER A 177 20.35 -13.10 -5.46
N ALA A 178 19.03 -13.09 -5.22
CA ALA A 178 18.28 -14.33 -5.01
C ALA A 178 18.30 -15.24 -6.25
N ALA A 179 18.16 -14.67 -7.44
CA ALA A 179 18.30 -15.40 -8.69
C ALA A 179 19.73 -15.92 -8.90
N GLY A 180 20.74 -15.14 -8.52
CA GLY A 180 22.17 -15.51 -8.62
C GLY A 180 22.55 -16.72 -7.76
N VAL A 181 21.88 -16.93 -6.63
CA VAL A 181 22.05 -18.13 -5.78
C VAL A 181 21.15 -19.30 -6.21
N GLY A 182 20.52 -19.23 -7.39
CA GLY A 182 19.75 -20.32 -7.97
C GLY A 182 18.30 -20.44 -7.52
N MET A 183 17.72 -19.40 -6.87
CA MET A 183 16.31 -19.41 -6.51
C MET A 183 15.43 -19.32 -7.76
N SER A 184 14.40 -20.20 -7.84
CA SER A 184 13.43 -20.12 -8.92
C SER A 184 12.54 -18.86 -8.81
N PRO A 185 11.98 -18.34 -9.90
CA PRO A 185 11.07 -17.19 -9.88
C PRO A 185 9.88 -17.37 -8.91
N ARG A 186 9.34 -18.60 -8.81
CA ARG A 186 8.29 -18.94 -7.84
C ARG A 186 8.79 -18.80 -6.40
N ALA A 187 9.98 -19.31 -6.10
CA ALA A 187 10.55 -19.22 -4.77
C ALA A 187 10.82 -17.75 -4.37
N ILE A 188 11.31 -16.93 -5.30
CA ILE A 188 11.51 -15.49 -5.09
C ILE A 188 10.17 -14.81 -4.78
N THR A 189 9.12 -15.08 -5.57
CA THR A 189 7.80 -14.49 -5.36
C THR A 189 7.23 -14.86 -3.99
N TRP A 190 7.21 -16.16 -3.63
CA TRP A 190 6.55 -16.62 -2.42
C TRP A 190 7.37 -16.40 -1.14
N LYS A 191 8.70 -16.50 -1.20
CA LYS A 191 9.56 -16.45 -0.01
C LYS A 191 10.16 -15.06 0.26
N ILE A 192 10.23 -14.19 -0.76
CA ILE A 192 10.84 -12.86 -0.63
C ILE A 192 9.80 -11.77 -0.92
N LEU A 193 9.19 -11.80 -2.13
CA LEU A 193 8.37 -10.70 -2.61
C LEU A 193 7.08 -10.55 -1.80
N LEU A 194 6.26 -11.59 -1.69
CA LEU A 194 4.99 -11.52 -0.97
C LEU A 194 5.14 -11.21 0.53
N PRO A 195 6.10 -11.81 1.26
CA PRO A 195 6.37 -11.41 2.64
C PRO A 195 6.82 -9.95 2.77
N ALA A 196 7.66 -9.45 1.87
CA ALA A 196 8.09 -8.05 1.85
C ALA A 196 6.94 -7.08 1.56
N LEU A 197 5.96 -7.51 0.74
CA LEU A 197 4.77 -6.74 0.40
C LEU A 197 3.64 -6.84 1.43
N SER A 198 3.73 -7.74 2.41
CA SER A 198 2.63 -8.00 3.34
C SER A 198 2.07 -6.76 4.04
N PRO A 199 2.87 -5.75 4.46
CA PRO A 199 2.33 -4.53 5.05
C PRO A 199 1.52 -3.70 4.05
N SER A 200 1.98 -3.63 2.80
CA SER A 200 1.29 -2.89 1.73
C SER A 200 0.04 -3.62 1.24
N ILE A 201 0.06 -4.96 1.24
CA ILE A 201 -1.12 -5.78 0.97
C ILE A 201 -2.18 -5.53 2.04
N ALA A 202 -1.79 -5.57 3.32
CA ALA A 202 -2.71 -5.30 4.43
C ALA A 202 -3.28 -3.88 4.36
N ALA A 203 -2.46 -2.87 4.07
CA ALA A 203 -2.90 -1.49 3.90
C ALA A 203 -3.88 -1.35 2.73
N GLY A 204 -3.58 -1.94 1.57
CA GLY A 204 -4.47 -1.95 0.41
C GLY A 204 -5.80 -2.65 0.67
N ALA A 205 -5.77 -3.80 1.34
CA ALA A 205 -6.98 -4.53 1.74
C ALA A 205 -7.85 -3.72 2.70
N SER A 206 -7.24 -3.05 3.68
CA SER A 206 -7.93 -2.19 4.63
C SER A 206 -8.59 -0.98 3.95
N LEU A 207 -7.89 -0.36 3.00
CA LEU A 207 -8.47 0.73 2.20
C LEU A 207 -9.62 0.24 1.32
N ALA A 208 -9.50 -0.93 0.68
CA ALA A 208 -10.58 -1.52 -0.11
C ALA A 208 -11.80 -1.85 0.77
N PHE A 209 -11.59 -2.38 1.98
CA PHE A 209 -12.65 -2.64 2.95
C PHE A 209 -13.35 -1.35 3.38
N ALA A 210 -12.60 -0.33 3.80
CA ALA A 210 -13.15 0.96 4.22
C ALA A 210 -13.91 1.64 3.08
N ARG A 211 -13.39 1.57 1.84
CA ARG A 211 -14.07 2.08 0.64
C ARG A 211 -15.38 1.35 0.37
N SER A 212 -15.40 0.02 0.59
CA SER A 212 -16.60 -0.81 0.42
C SER A 212 -17.68 -0.48 1.45
N LEU A 213 -17.33 -0.14 2.69
CA LEU A 213 -18.29 0.26 3.73
C LEU A 213 -19.10 1.51 3.32
N GLY A 214 -18.46 2.46 2.61
CA GLY A 214 -19.08 3.68 2.15
C GLY A 214 -19.62 3.62 0.73
N GLU A 215 -19.61 2.46 0.07
CA GLU A 215 -20.07 2.37 -1.33
C GLU A 215 -21.58 2.45 -1.43
N PHE A 216 -22.04 3.39 -2.24
CA PHE A 216 -23.46 3.70 -2.42
C PHE A 216 -23.88 3.63 -3.89
N GLY A 217 -23.30 4.49 -4.72
CA GLY A 217 -23.80 4.77 -6.06
C GLY A 217 -23.74 3.57 -7.00
N THR A 218 -22.61 2.87 -7.03
CA THR A 218 -22.43 1.67 -7.86
C THR A 218 -23.33 0.54 -7.37
N THR A 219 -23.43 0.38 -6.04
CA THR A 219 -24.30 -0.65 -5.43
C THR A 219 -25.76 -0.40 -5.74
N LEU A 220 -26.25 0.82 -5.54
CA LEU A 220 -27.66 1.16 -5.79
C LEU A 220 -28.04 0.94 -7.25
N THR A 221 -27.19 1.36 -8.19
CA THR A 221 -27.49 1.28 -9.62
C THR A 221 -27.36 -0.12 -10.20
N PHE A 222 -26.50 -0.98 -9.67
CA PHE A 222 -26.28 -2.34 -10.16
C PHE A 222 -27.04 -3.40 -9.35
N ALA A 223 -26.92 -3.34 -8.01
CA ALA A 223 -27.51 -4.35 -7.14
C ALA A 223 -28.87 -3.94 -6.55
N GLY A 224 -29.23 -2.65 -6.64
CA GLY A 224 -30.50 -2.14 -6.14
C GLY A 224 -30.56 -1.99 -4.61
N SER A 225 -31.78 -1.97 -4.05
CA SER A 225 -32.04 -1.75 -2.62
C SER A 225 -33.07 -2.76 -2.09
N LEU A 226 -32.81 -4.06 -2.23
CA LEU A 226 -33.71 -5.09 -1.71
C LEU A 226 -33.44 -5.31 -0.21
N PRO A 227 -34.44 -5.12 0.67
CA PRO A 227 -34.29 -5.40 2.09
C PRO A 227 -33.78 -6.82 2.33
N GLY A 228 -32.82 -6.95 3.23
CA GLY A 228 -32.25 -8.24 3.59
C GLY A 228 -31.29 -8.89 2.58
N VAL A 229 -31.20 -8.38 1.35
CA VAL A 229 -30.40 -8.99 0.27
C VAL A 229 -29.30 -8.04 -0.23
N THR A 230 -29.68 -6.83 -0.68
CA THR A 230 -28.74 -5.89 -1.31
C THR A 230 -28.72 -4.53 -0.65
N ARG A 231 -29.63 -4.25 0.29
CA ARG A 231 -29.69 -2.99 1.01
C ARG A 231 -28.52 -2.91 2.00
N THR A 232 -27.46 -2.23 1.62
CA THR A 232 -26.35 -1.88 2.51
C THR A 232 -26.71 -0.66 3.37
N MET A 233 -25.93 -0.39 4.44
CA MET A 233 -26.13 0.80 5.30
C MET A 233 -26.15 2.11 4.50
N PRO A 234 -25.19 2.42 3.58
CA PRO A 234 -25.27 3.65 2.78
C PRO A 234 -26.55 3.75 1.95
N VAL A 235 -27.00 2.65 1.36
CA VAL A 235 -28.24 2.60 0.58
C VAL A 235 -29.45 2.79 1.49
N GLY A 236 -29.47 2.17 2.67
CA GLY A 236 -30.51 2.34 3.68
C GLY A 236 -30.59 3.78 4.19
N ILE A 237 -29.46 4.41 4.51
CA ILE A 237 -29.40 5.83 4.92
C ILE A 237 -30.01 6.74 3.86
N TYR A 238 -29.70 6.49 2.59
CA TYR A 238 -30.24 7.28 1.48
C TYR A 238 -31.78 7.16 1.39
N VAL A 239 -32.32 5.96 1.52
CA VAL A 239 -33.75 5.71 1.49
C VAL A 239 -34.43 6.36 2.71
N GLU A 240 -33.89 6.17 3.90
CA GLU A 240 -34.44 6.70 5.15
C GLU A 240 -34.39 8.23 5.21
N ARG A 241 -33.43 8.87 4.55
CA ARG A 241 -33.34 10.34 4.51
C ARG A 241 -34.61 11.01 3.97
N GLU A 242 -35.28 10.37 3.03
CA GLU A 242 -36.52 10.89 2.42
C GLU A 242 -37.74 10.57 3.27
N VAL A 243 -37.70 9.55 4.14
CA VAL A 243 -38.86 9.08 4.92
C VAL A 243 -38.73 9.52 6.39
N ASN A 244 -37.60 9.32 7.01
CA ASN A 244 -37.34 9.64 8.41
C ASN A 244 -35.92 10.13 8.62
N GLN A 245 -35.71 11.43 8.58
CA GLN A 245 -34.40 12.07 8.69
C GLN A 245 -33.72 11.76 10.02
N GLN A 246 -34.46 11.64 11.13
CA GLN A 246 -33.86 11.31 12.44
C GLN A 246 -33.25 9.89 12.43
N ARG A 247 -34.00 8.93 11.85
CA ARG A 247 -33.50 7.56 11.68
C ARG A 247 -32.27 7.53 10.76
N ALA A 248 -32.27 8.29 9.68
CA ALA A 248 -31.11 8.41 8.79
C ALA A 248 -29.85 8.91 9.52
N TYR A 249 -29.97 9.88 10.44
CA TYR A 249 -28.85 10.36 11.26
C TYR A 249 -28.31 9.27 12.20
N VAL A 250 -29.19 8.47 12.81
CA VAL A 250 -28.76 7.34 13.66
C VAL A 250 -28.04 6.28 12.82
N LEU A 251 -28.58 5.89 11.68
CA LEU A 251 -27.93 4.93 10.77
C LEU A 251 -26.57 5.45 10.29
N ALA A 252 -26.45 6.75 10.00
CA ALA A 252 -25.18 7.37 9.64
C ALA A 252 -24.17 7.32 10.80
N ALA A 253 -24.61 7.54 12.05
CA ALA A 253 -23.75 7.41 13.22
C ALA A 253 -23.22 5.97 13.37
N ILE A 254 -24.10 4.97 13.21
CA ILE A 254 -23.70 3.55 13.27
C ILE A 254 -22.67 3.24 12.16
N LEU A 255 -22.89 3.71 10.94
CA LEU A 255 -21.95 3.51 9.83
C LEU A 255 -20.60 4.16 10.09
N ILE A 256 -20.57 5.41 10.60
CA ILE A 256 -19.33 6.10 10.96
C ILE A 256 -18.60 5.33 12.06
N MET A 257 -19.30 4.85 13.07
CA MET A 257 -18.71 4.03 14.13
C MET A 257 -18.07 2.76 13.56
N LEU A 258 -18.76 2.05 12.66
CA LEU A 258 -18.23 0.87 11.98
C LEU A 258 -16.99 1.21 11.14
N ALA A 259 -17.02 2.34 10.42
CA ALA A 259 -15.88 2.80 9.64
C ALA A 259 -14.67 3.13 10.53
N VAL A 260 -14.88 3.84 11.64
CA VAL A 260 -13.81 4.16 12.61
C VAL A 260 -13.24 2.88 13.23
N LEU A 261 -14.09 1.97 13.67
CA LEU A 261 -13.65 0.68 14.23
C LEU A 261 -12.84 -0.13 13.20
N SER A 262 -13.26 -0.13 11.93
CA SER A 262 -12.53 -0.82 10.87
C SER A 262 -11.15 -0.19 10.61
N LEU A 263 -11.05 1.14 10.62
CA LEU A 263 -9.78 1.85 10.48
C LEU A 263 -8.84 1.58 11.67
N ILE A 264 -9.36 1.57 12.89
CA ILE A 264 -8.60 1.22 14.08
C ILE A 264 -8.09 -0.23 13.96
N ALA A 265 -8.96 -1.18 13.62
CA ALA A 265 -8.59 -2.58 13.44
C ALA A 265 -7.52 -2.75 12.35
N ALA A 266 -7.60 -1.99 11.26
CA ALA A 266 -6.62 -1.98 10.19
C ALA A 266 -5.26 -1.38 10.61
N ALA A 267 -5.28 -0.40 11.51
CA ALA A 267 -4.07 0.25 12.01
C ALA A 267 -3.35 -0.57 13.11
N LEU A 268 -4.07 -1.41 13.85
CA LEU A 268 -3.52 -2.22 14.95
C LEU A 268 -2.26 -3.02 14.56
N PRO A 269 -2.22 -3.77 13.44
CA PRO A 269 -1.02 -4.52 13.05
C PRO A 269 0.19 -3.61 12.80
N THR A 270 -0.01 -2.40 12.28
CA THR A 270 1.08 -1.45 12.03
C THR A 270 1.65 -0.85 13.30
N PHE A 271 0.80 -0.63 14.32
CA PHE A 271 1.25 -0.19 15.65
C PHE A 271 1.90 -1.33 16.44
N MET A 272 1.41 -2.56 16.29
CA MET A 272 1.96 -3.74 16.96
C MET A 272 3.22 -4.29 16.26
N ALA A 273 3.34 -4.12 14.95
CA ALA A 273 4.58 -4.36 14.24
C ALA A 273 5.59 -3.35 14.77
N ARG A 274 6.36 -3.76 15.80
CA ARG A 274 7.57 -3.03 16.19
C ARG A 274 8.30 -2.78 14.89
N GLN A 275 8.40 -1.51 14.47
CA GLN A 275 9.33 -1.15 13.41
C GLN A 275 10.62 -1.91 13.74
N PRO A 276 11.15 -2.76 12.84
CA PRO A 276 12.46 -3.29 13.10
C PRO A 276 13.27 -2.04 13.38
N ARG A 277 13.61 -1.83 14.67
CA ARG A 277 14.60 -0.82 15.00
C ARG A 277 15.66 -1.11 13.98
N GLN A 278 15.88 -0.19 13.04
CA GLN A 278 17.15 -0.15 12.36
C GLN A 278 18.13 -0.16 13.52
N TYR A 279 18.55 -1.37 13.89
CA TYR A 279 19.76 -1.50 14.62
C TYR A 279 20.78 -0.89 13.65
N LEU A 280 20.98 0.41 13.76
CA LEU A 280 22.34 0.89 13.79
C LEU A 280 22.94 -0.01 14.85
N ARG A 281 23.36 -1.21 14.45
CA ARG A 281 24.29 -2.01 15.22
C ARG A 281 25.31 -0.96 15.59
N ALA A 282 25.29 -0.57 16.86
CA ALA A 282 26.35 0.25 17.38
C ALA A 282 27.57 -0.41 16.75
N ILE A 283 28.23 0.31 15.83
CA ILE A 283 29.41 -0.19 15.19
C ILE A 283 30.27 -0.51 16.38
N GLY A 284 30.29 -1.81 16.75
CA GLY A 284 31.01 -2.25 17.92
C GLY A 284 32.42 -1.74 17.72
N THR A 285 33.07 -1.27 18.77
CA THR A 285 34.45 -0.78 18.70
C THR A 285 35.22 -1.65 17.71
N LEU A 286 35.73 -1.01 16.65
CA LEU A 286 36.38 -1.71 15.55
C LEU A 286 37.50 -2.54 16.20
N ASP A 287 37.33 -3.86 16.21
CA ASP A 287 38.41 -4.75 16.66
C ASP A 287 39.51 -4.67 15.60
N VAL A 288 40.46 -3.78 15.85
CA VAL A 288 41.55 -3.46 14.95
C VAL A 288 42.40 -4.71 14.63
N ASP A 289 42.53 -5.64 15.57
CA ASP A 289 43.28 -6.85 15.38
C ASP A 289 42.56 -7.86 14.50
N ARG A 290 41.22 -7.97 14.66
CA ARG A 290 40.37 -8.75 13.79
C ARG A 290 40.28 -8.14 12.39
N PHE A 291 40.20 -6.82 12.30
CA PHE A 291 40.20 -6.10 11.02
C PHE A 291 41.56 -6.29 10.31
N ARG A 292 42.68 -6.18 11.04
CA ARG A 292 44.03 -6.48 10.50
C ARG A 292 44.15 -7.90 9.98
N LYS A 293 43.66 -8.90 10.73
CA LYS A 293 43.68 -10.32 10.28
C LYS A 293 42.84 -10.51 9.01
N LEU A 294 41.65 -9.87 8.91
CA LEU A 294 40.79 -9.97 7.74
C LEU A 294 41.32 -9.21 6.52
N THR A 295 42.12 -8.17 6.74
CA THR A 295 42.68 -7.34 5.68
C THR A 295 44.18 -7.64 5.44
N SER A 296 44.76 -8.63 6.14
CA SER A 296 46.14 -9.10 5.90
C SER A 296 46.20 -9.66 4.48
N PRO A 297 47.20 -9.22 3.68
CA PRO A 297 47.32 -9.67 2.30
C PRO A 297 47.59 -11.18 2.25
N THR A 298 46.75 -11.90 1.51
CA THR A 298 47.01 -13.26 1.09
C THR A 298 48.10 -13.24 0.00
N SER A 299 49.10 -14.04 0.13
CA SER A 299 50.17 -14.19 -0.89
C SER A 299 49.49 -14.63 -2.21
N GLY A 300 49.67 -13.88 -3.30
CA GLY A 300 49.19 -14.25 -4.63
C GLY A 300 48.17 -13.30 -5.29
N GLY A 301 47.95 -12.10 -4.74
CA GLY A 301 47.11 -11.09 -5.39
C GLY A 301 47.75 -10.52 -6.66
N VAL A 302 46.95 -10.15 -7.65
CA VAL A 302 47.35 -9.48 -8.90
C VAL A 302 46.94 -8.02 -8.85
N ASP A 303 47.81 -7.12 -9.31
CA ASP A 303 47.47 -5.71 -9.50
C ASP A 303 46.34 -5.59 -10.50
N VAL A 304 45.34 -4.78 -10.15
CA VAL A 304 44.21 -4.49 -11.06
C VAL A 304 44.33 -3.06 -11.56
N THR A 305 44.43 -2.90 -12.87
CA THR A 305 44.36 -1.56 -13.48
C THR A 305 43.02 -1.36 -14.15
N VAL A 306 42.33 -0.30 -13.79
CA VAL A 306 41.04 0.08 -14.40
C VAL A 306 41.23 1.36 -15.20
N ARG A 307 40.91 1.29 -16.49
CA ARG A 307 40.87 2.45 -17.37
C ARG A 307 39.47 3.03 -17.36
N TYR A 308 39.34 4.30 -16.97
CA TYR A 308 38.09 5.03 -17.02
C TYR A 308 38.32 6.35 -17.79
N GLY A 309 37.83 6.40 -19.01
CA GLY A 309 38.13 7.49 -19.93
C GLY A 309 39.61 7.58 -20.26
N SER A 310 40.24 8.71 -19.98
CA SER A 310 41.68 8.95 -20.18
C SER A 310 42.52 8.65 -18.94
N VAL A 311 41.92 8.16 -17.86
CA VAL A 311 42.62 7.93 -16.57
C VAL A 311 42.80 6.45 -16.30
N ASP A 312 44.04 6.01 -16.18
CA ASP A 312 44.41 4.65 -15.72
C ASP A 312 44.61 4.69 -14.20
N THR A 313 43.80 3.94 -13.47
CA THR A 313 43.93 3.83 -12.01
C THR A 313 44.38 2.42 -11.63
N ARG A 314 45.55 2.32 -11.00
CA ARG A 314 46.13 1.04 -10.56
C ARG A 314 45.76 0.76 -9.10
N PHE A 315 45.22 -0.41 -8.86
CA PHE A 315 44.91 -0.96 -7.54
C PHE A 315 45.96 -2.01 -7.22
N PRO A 316 46.93 -1.72 -6.35
CA PRO A 316 48.04 -2.65 -6.07
C PRO A 316 47.52 -3.87 -5.31
N ALA A 317 48.03 -5.04 -5.69
CA ALA A 317 47.79 -6.29 -5.00
C ALA A 317 48.23 -6.21 -3.54
N ASN A 318 47.57 -6.99 -2.69
CA ASN A 318 47.92 -7.14 -1.27
C ASN A 318 47.92 -5.82 -0.46
N LYS A 319 47.20 -4.80 -0.93
CA LYS A 319 46.99 -3.52 -0.21
C LYS A 319 45.51 -3.20 -0.09
N LEU A 320 45.15 -2.56 1.02
CA LEU A 320 43.81 -1.98 1.19
C LEU A 320 43.78 -0.63 0.47
N THR A 321 42.91 -0.48 -0.52
CA THR A 321 42.70 0.80 -1.24
C THR A 321 41.35 1.39 -0.87
N ALA A 322 41.34 2.62 -0.35
CA ALA A 322 40.13 3.36 -0.06
C ALA A 322 39.78 4.28 -1.24
N ILE A 323 38.56 4.20 -1.76
CA ILE A 323 38.03 5.09 -2.79
C ILE A 323 37.23 6.21 -2.10
N ILE A 324 37.80 7.41 -2.09
CA ILE A 324 37.24 8.58 -1.42
C ILE A 324 36.77 9.63 -2.46
N GLY A 325 35.65 10.32 -2.19
CA GLY A 325 35.16 11.41 -3.05
C GLY A 325 33.75 11.86 -2.69
N PRO A 326 33.28 13.00 -3.20
CA PRO A 326 31.92 13.51 -2.95
C PRO A 326 30.84 12.57 -3.51
N ASN A 327 29.59 12.77 -3.06
CA ASN A 327 28.46 12.02 -3.62
C ASN A 327 28.30 12.32 -5.12
N GLY A 328 28.03 11.28 -5.92
CA GLY A 328 27.95 11.41 -7.39
C GLY A 328 29.29 11.28 -8.14
N SER A 329 30.45 11.18 -7.47
CA SER A 329 31.78 11.09 -8.11
C SER A 329 32.10 9.72 -8.78
N GLY A 330 31.14 8.84 -8.88
CA GLY A 330 31.30 7.54 -9.56
C GLY A 330 31.96 6.43 -8.74
N LYS A 331 32.14 6.58 -7.41
CA LYS A 331 32.75 5.56 -6.53
C LYS A 331 32.08 4.19 -6.66
N THR A 332 30.77 4.16 -6.58
CA THR A 332 29.99 2.92 -6.69
C THR A 332 30.10 2.30 -8.09
N THR A 333 30.16 3.13 -9.13
CA THR A 333 30.37 2.68 -10.52
C THR A 333 31.73 2.03 -10.67
N LEU A 334 32.78 2.66 -10.15
CA LEU A 334 34.15 2.13 -10.16
C LEU A 334 34.24 0.80 -9.38
N THR A 335 33.60 0.74 -8.19
CA THR A 335 33.58 -0.51 -7.41
C THR A 335 32.84 -1.64 -8.14
N ARG A 336 31.74 -1.33 -8.84
CA ARG A 336 30.99 -2.29 -9.65
C ARG A 336 31.79 -2.76 -10.88
N LEU A 337 32.58 -1.91 -11.49
CA LEU A 337 33.52 -2.27 -12.57
C LEU A 337 34.62 -3.21 -12.04
N LEU A 338 35.23 -2.85 -10.92
CA LEU A 338 36.29 -3.67 -10.27
C LEU A 338 35.81 -5.07 -9.88
N THR A 339 34.54 -5.19 -9.46
CA THR A 339 33.92 -6.47 -9.06
C THR A 339 33.30 -7.23 -10.23
N GLY A 340 33.42 -6.77 -11.48
CA GLY A 340 32.80 -7.39 -12.65
C GLY A 340 31.26 -7.31 -12.73
N ARG A 341 30.64 -6.53 -11.85
CA ARG A 341 29.17 -6.34 -11.82
C ARG A 341 28.66 -5.34 -12.86
N LEU A 342 29.54 -4.53 -13.44
CA LEU A 342 29.30 -3.74 -14.62
C LEU A 342 30.25 -4.22 -15.71
N ARG A 343 29.72 -4.61 -16.88
CA ARG A 343 30.56 -4.80 -18.06
C ARG A 343 30.94 -3.40 -18.57
N GLY A 344 32.18 -3.03 -18.36
CA GLY A 344 32.74 -1.83 -18.97
C GLY A 344 32.80 -2.05 -20.48
N ALA A 345 32.48 -1.02 -21.25
CA ALA A 345 32.96 -0.97 -22.60
C ALA A 345 34.50 -1.03 -22.54
N THR A 346 35.11 -2.02 -23.16
CA THR A 346 36.53 -2.14 -23.41
C THR A 346 37.04 -0.97 -24.21
#